data_977e0d9ee77b6cd1aa63b7635080c88c
#
_entry.id   977e0d9ee77b6cd1aa63b7635080c88c
#
_cell.length_a   1.000
_cell.length_b   1.000
_cell.length_c   1.000
_cell.angle_alpha   90.00
_cell.angle_beta   90.00
_cell.angle_gamma   90.00
#
_symmetry.space_group_name_H-M   'P 1'
#
loop_
_entity.id
_entity.type
_entity.pdbx_description
1 polymer ?
#
loop_
_entity_poly.entity_id
_entity_poly.type
_entity_poly.pdbx_seq_one_letter_code
_entity_poly.pdbx_strand_id
1 'polypeptide(L)'
;MMMHMMFGKSLSALGLVALFFGSSGPLAAESMAATQMPIVVARDQRATRARLESNVLEIEKTLKEVGSPIPSEAVKSLDAVAGMTDYDAIGSIQSILDKYALLSVGLNDEAWFQLIPASPNPQDRILTKGRWQTFLVKLDNASRVTSPLEVRSGQAIQTLWEENRASKEFCLHQPHDWSKWFLMRMVGPPLMPGLMTGKEVEYFVIQLCSLDAGDRAAEFTFYLGGGQVSQGHYGSAMMVFKVLDPPASR
;
A
#
# COMPACT_ATOMS: atom_id res chain seq x y z
N MET A 1 -41.99 7.20 72.40
CA MET A 1 -42.16 8.62 72.73
C MET A 1 -42.14 9.34 71.41
N MET A 2 -43.29 9.59 70.92
CA MET A 2 -43.85 10.86 70.39
C MET A 2 -43.06 11.39 69.17
N MET A 3 -43.68 11.29 67.91
CA MET A 3 -44.64 12.29 67.36
C MET A 3 -43.90 13.47 66.73
N HIS A 4 -44.03 13.82 65.50
CA HIS A 4 -45.11 14.39 64.67
C HIS A 4 -44.64 14.42 63.24
N MET A 5 -45.25 13.90 62.22
CA MET A 5 -46.25 14.46 61.30
C MET A 5 -46.07 15.94 60.93
N MET A 6 -45.80 16.24 59.66
CA MET A 6 -46.63 17.19 58.93
C MET A 6 -46.43 17.13 57.40
N PHE A 7 -47.53 17.19 56.76
CA PHE A 7 -47.91 17.28 55.36
C PHE A 7 -47.34 18.52 54.63
N GLY A 8 -47.14 18.40 53.33
CA GLY A 8 -46.87 19.57 52.46
C GLY A 8 -46.98 19.20 50.97
N LYS A 9 -48.16 19.18 50.45
CA LYS A 9 -48.75 19.55 49.13
C LYS A 9 -47.84 19.55 47.88
N SER A 10 -48.19 18.67 46.96
CA SER A 10 -48.46 18.80 45.53
C SER A 10 -48.23 20.13 44.86
N LEU A 11 -47.40 20.13 43.78
CA LEU A 11 -47.64 21.00 42.62
C LEU A 11 -47.20 20.23 41.36
N SER A 12 -48.18 19.88 40.53
CA SER A 12 -48.04 19.36 39.19
C SER A 12 -47.48 20.48 38.28
N ALA A 13 -46.36 20.24 37.61
CA ALA A 13 -45.95 21.01 36.47
C ALA A 13 -45.92 20.09 35.24
N LEU A 14 -46.90 20.27 34.37
CA LEU A 14 -46.93 19.73 33.01
C LEU A 14 -45.74 20.40 32.26
N GLY A 15 -44.69 19.62 32.02
CA GLY A 15 -43.61 20.05 31.12
C GLY A 15 -43.87 19.45 29.74
N LEU A 16 -44.11 20.35 28.81
CA LEU A 16 -44.32 20.14 27.39
C LEU A 16 -43.09 19.46 26.78
N VAL A 17 -43.20 18.17 26.35
CA VAL A 17 -42.16 17.51 25.59
C VAL A 17 -42.27 17.99 24.16
N ALA A 18 -41.39 18.91 23.76
CA ALA A 18 -41.20 19.33 22.37
C ALA A 18 -40.43 18.19 21.67
N LEU A 19 -41.12 17.39 20.87
CA LEU A 19 -40.57 16.47 19.92
C LEU A 19 -39.84 17.26 18.81
N PHE A 20 -38.54 17.44 18.93
CA PHE A 20 -37.68 17.83 17.81
C PHE A 20 -37.61 16.64 16.84
N PHE A 21 -38.42 16.67 15.80
CA PHE A 21 -38.17 15.93 14.58
C PHE A 21 -36.95 16.56 13.92
N GLY A 22 -35.79 16.06 14.24
CA GLY A 22 -34.56 16.31 13.49
C GLY A 22 -34.75 15.71 12.09
N SER A 23 -34.87 16.58 11.08
CA SER A 23 -34.81 16.19 9.68
C SER A 23 -33.43 15.60 9.44
N SER A 24 -33.36 14.27 9.37
CA SER A 24 -32.20 13.55 8.78
C SER A 24 -32.18 13.90 7.30
N GLY A 25 -31.47 14.98 6.96
CA GLY A 25 -31.03 15.22 5.59
C GLY A 25 -30.20 14.03 5.13
N PRO A 26 -30.27 13.65 3.84
CA PRO A 26 -29.37 12.61 3.33
C PRO A 26 -27.94 13.08 3.57
N LEU A 27 -27.19 12.27 4.33
CA LEU A 27 -25.74 12.37 4.35
C LEU A 27 -25.32 12.23 2.88
N ALA A 28 -24.92 13.36 2.28
CA ALA A 28 -24.25 13.34 0.99
C ALA A 28 -23.05 12.42 1.18
N ALA A 29 -23.09 11.26 0.54
CA ALA A 29 -21.91 10.42 0.39
C ALA A 29 -20.93 11.28 -0.44
N GLU A 30 -20.03 11.98 0.27
CA GLU A 30 -18.86 12.55 -0.38
C GLU A 30 -18.18 11.36 -1.06
N SER A 31 -18.25 11.36 -2.39
CA SER A 31 -17.45 10.49 -3.23
C SER A 31 -16.00 10.78 -2.87
N MET A 32 -15.42 9.92 -2.02
CA MET A 32 -13.98 9.95 -1.78
C MET A 32 -13.33 9.64 -3.14
N ALA A 33 -12.94 10.71 -3.84
CA ALA A 33 -12.14 10.58 -5.04
C ALA A 33 -10.94 9.70 -4.69
N ALA A 34 -10.72 8.66 -5.48
CA ALA A 34 -9.54 7.81 -5.31
C ALA A 34 -8.32 8.71 -5.21
N THR A 35 -7.57 8.59 -4.13
CA THR A 35 -6.37 9.41 -3.92
C THR A 35 -5.37 8.99 -4.98
N GLN A 36 -5.26 9.78 -6.03
CA GLN A 36 -4.26 9.52 -7.07
C GLN A 36 -2.88 9.75 -6.47
N MET A 37 -1.98 8.78 -6.67
CA MET A 37 -0.59 8.95 -6.23
C MET A 37 0.04 10.15 -6.95
N PRO A 38 0.84 10.95 -6.24
CA PRO A 38 1.48 12.11 -6.83
C PRO A 38 2.44 11.70 -7.95
N ILE A 39 2.44 12.46 -9.05
CA ILE A 39 3.44 12.33 -10.09
C ILE A 39 4.71 13.05 -9.61
N VAL A 40 5.81 12.32 -9.55
CA VAL A 40 7.11 12.90 -9.18
C VAL A 40 7.59 13.77 -10.32
N VAL A 41 7.79 15.07 -10.03
CA VAL A 41 8.31 16.04 -10.98
C VAL A 41 9.84 16.07 -10.86
N ALA A 42 10.50 15.62 -11.92
CA ALA A 42 11.95 15.51 -11.93
C ALA A 42 12.66 16.88 -12.07
N ARG A 43 13.77 17.05 -11.35
CA ARG A 43 14.66 18.22 -11.48
C ARG A 43 15.45 18.17 -12.79
N ASP A 44 15.96 17.00 -13.17
CA ASP A 44 16.60 16.71 -14.45
C ASP A 44 15.76 15.69 -15.23
N GLN A 45 14.87 16.19 -16.07
CA GLN A 45 13.91 15.37 -16.80
C GLN A 45 14.57 14.33 -17.69
N ARG A 46 15.62 14.69 -18.43
CA ARG A 46 16.29 13.77 -19.34
C ARG A 46 16.97 12.60 -18.60
N ALA A 47 17.71 12.92 -17.53
CA ALA A 47 18.38 11.88 -16.72
C ALA A 47 17.35 11.02 -15.98
N THR A 48 16.27 11.62 -15.47
CA THR A 48 15.21 10.88 -14.78
C THR A 48 14.45 9.99 -15.73
N ARG A 49 14.13 10.45 -16.97
CA ARG A 49 13.51 9.62 -17.99
C ARG A 49 14.34 8.37 -18.26
N ALA A 50 15.61 8.52 -18.60
CA ALA A 50 16.48 7.39 -18.93
C ALA A 50 16.60 6.38 -17.78
N ARG A 51 16.66 6.87 -16.53
CA ARG A 51 16.71 6.02 -15.33
C ARG A 51 15.38 5.31 -15.07
N LEU A 52 14.26 5.99 -15.28
CA LEU A 52 12.93 5.40 -15.10
C LEU A 52 12.66 4.34 -16.19
N GLU A 53 13.03 4.59 -17.44
CA GLU A 53 12.94 3.59 -18.52
C GLU A 53 13.80 2.36 -18.20
N SER A 54 15.03 2.55 -17.69
CA SER A 54 15.85 1.43 -17.21
C SER A 54 15.17 0.65 -16.06
N ASN A 55 14.56 1.35 -15.10
CA ASN A 55 13.85 0.70 -14.01
C ASN A 55 12.62 -0.10 -14.53
N VAL A 56 11.90 0.41 -15.53
CA VAL A 56 10.81 -0.31 -16.19
C VAL A 56 11.28 -1.66 -16.74
N LEU A 57 12.38 -1.69 -17.49
CA LEU A 57 12.93 -2.92 -18.06
C LEU A 57 13.33 -3.93 -16.97
N GLU A 58 13.95 -3.43 -15.89
CA GLU A 58 14.31 -4.25 -14.74
C GLU A 58 13.07 -4.80 -14.00
N ILE A 59 12.03 -3.98 -13.83
CA ILE A 59 10.75 -4.39 -13.22
C ILE A 59 10.06 -5.43 -14.09
N GLU A 60 10.00 -5.24 -15.41
CA GLU A 60 9.41 -6.23 -16.32
C GLU A 60 10.10 -7.59 -16.22
N LYS A 61 11.43 -7.59 -16.18
CA LYS A 61 12.22 -8.82 -15.97
C LYS A 61 11.88 -9.47 -14.63
N THR A 62 11.90 -8.68 -13.54
CA THR A 62 11.59 -9.16 -12.20
C THR A 62 10.18 -9.74 -12.13
N LEU A 63 9.18 -9.06 -12.70
CA LEU A 63 7.80 -9.53 -12.73
C LEU A 63 7.63 -10.83 -13.52
N LYS A 64 8.35 -11.02 -14.62
CA LYS A 64 8.39 -12.30 -15.36
C LYS A 64 9.00 -13.42 -14.50
N GLU A 65 10.08 -13.13 -13.79
CA GLU A 65 10.77 -14.10 -12.93
C GLU A 65 9.89 -14.54 -11.74
N VAL A 66 9.12 -13.61 -11.14
CA VAL A 66 8.18 -13.93 -10.06
C VAL A 66 6.85 -14.52 -10.55
N GLY A 67 6.65 -14.65 -11.87
CA GLY A 67 5.45 -15.26 -12.46
C GLY A 67 4.25 -14.33 -12.56
N SER A 68 4.45 -13.02 -12.49
CA SER A 68 3.40 -11.98 -12.56
C SER A 68 3.77 -10.91 -13.60
N PRO A 69 3.87 -11.25 -14.89
CA PRO A 69 4.29 -10.29 -15.91
C PRO A 69 3.30 -9.10 -16.01
N ILE A 70 3.82 -7.94 -16.40
CA ILE A 70 2.98 -6.77 -16.71
C ILE A 70 2.01 -7.16 -17.83
N PRO A 71 0.72 -6.77 -17.76
CA PRO A 71 -0.24 -7.01 -18.82
C PRO A 71 0.21 -6.42 -20.15
N SER A 72 -0.05 -7.13 -21.24
CA SER A 72 0.40 -6.75 -22.59
C SER A 72 -0.06 -5.34 -23.02
N GLU A 73 -1.24 -4.91 -22.56
CA GLU A 73 -1.76 -3.56 -22.84
C GLU A 73 -0.92 -2.47 -22.15
N ALA A 74 -0.44 -2.75 -20.95
CA ALA A 74 0.44 -1.81 -20.24
C ALA A 74 1.83 -1.77 -20.88
N VAL A 75 2.36 -2.91 -21.35
CA VAL A 75 3.62 -2.95 -22.12
C VAL A 75 3.49 -2.11 -23.38
N LYS A 76 2.43 -2.28 -24.18
CA LYS A 76 2.18 -1.45 -25.37
C LYS A 76 2.11 0.04 -25.02
N SER A 77 1.50 0.38 -23.89
CA SER A 77 1.40 1.78 -23.45
C SER A 77 2.77 2.33 -23.03
N LEU A 78 3.62 1.51 -22.42
CA LEU A 78 5.01 1.87 -22.09
C LEU A 78 5.86 2.04 -23.35
N ASP A 79 5.71 1.17 -24.36
CA ASP A 79 6.39 1.30 -25.66
C ASP A 79 6.01 2.61 -26.39
N ALA A 80 4.77 3.05 -26.24
CA ALA A 80 4.26 4.26 -26.89
C ALA A 80 4.87 5.56 -26.34
N VAL A 81 5.50 5.54 -25.16
CA VAL A 81 6.13 6.75 -24.58
C VAL A 81 7.41 7.16 -25.28
N ALA A 82 7.98 6.30 -26.13
CA ALA A 82 9.26 6.56 -26.80
C ALA A 82 9.26 7.86 -27.64
N GLY A 83 8.10 8.24 -28.20
CA GLY A 83 7.94 9.46 -29.02
C GLY A 83 7.55 10.71 -28.24
N MET A 84 7.40 10.64 -26.92
CA MET A 84 6.95 11.76 -26.08
C MET A 84 8.12 12.66 -25.66
N THR A 85 7.78 13.88 -25.21
CA THR A 85 8.75 14.73 -24.49
C THR A 85 9.19 14.04 -23.19
N ASP A 86 10.34 14.44 -22.63
CA ASP A 86 10.83 13.83 -21.39
C ASP A 86 9.83 14.03 -20.24
N TYR A 87 9.23 15.20 -20.16
CA TYR A 87 8.20 15.50 -19.14
C TYR A 87 6.98 14.59 -19.28
N ASP A 88 6.42 14.50 -20.50
CA ASP A 88 5.22 13.69 -20.75
C ASP A 88 5.51 12.19 -20.59
N ALA A 89 6.69 11.73 -21.01
CA ALA A 89 7.12 10.34 -20.85
C ALA A 89 7.21 9.93 -19.37
N ILE A 90 7.86 10.76 -18.53
CA ILE A 90 7.97 10.51 -17.08
C ILE A 90 6.59 10.43 -16.43
N GLY A 91 5.69 11.36 -16.74
CA GLY A 91 4.32 11.35 -16.23
C GLY A 91 3.52 10.14 -16.71
N SER A 92 3.65 9.78 -17.99
CA SER A 92 2.95 8.65 -18.59
C SER A 92 3.42 7.30 -18.00
N ILE A 93 4.74 7.10 -17.87
CA ILE A 93 5.28 5.88 -17.25
C ILE A 93 4.76 5.72 -15.82
N GLN A 94 4.82 6.78 -15.01
CA GLN A 94 4.28 6.74 -13.65
C GLN A 94 2.78 6.41 -13.66
N SER A 95 1.97 7.09 -14.48
CA SER A 95 0.52 6.85 -14.56
C SER A 95 0.16 5.42 -14.98
N ILE A 96 1.01 4.76 -15.77
CA ILE A 96 0.82 3.36 -16.16
C ILE A 96 1.16 2.44 -14.99
N LEU A 97 2.34 2.62 -14.37
CA LEU A 97 2.83 1.75 -13.30
C LEU A 97 2.07 1.93 -11.98
N ASP A 98 1.60 3.13 -11.68
CA ASP A 98 0.83 3.45 -10.48
C ASP A 98 -0.46 2.62 -10.36
N LYS A 99 -1.02 2.14 -11.47
CA LYS A 99 -2.18 1.23 -11.47
C LYS A 99 -1.89 -0.12 -10.82
N TYR A 100 -0.63 -0.52 -10.78
CA TYR A 100 -0.17 -1.78 -10.19
C TYR A 100 0.49 -1.57 -8.83
N ALA A 101 0.59 -0.32 -8.38
CA ALA A 101 1.23 -0.01 -7.12
C ALA A 101 0.27 -0.23 -5.93
N LEU A 102 0.81 -0.78 -4.85
CA LEU A 102 0.12 -0.91 -3.57
C LEU A 102 0.10 0.42 -2.83
N LEU A 103 1.23 1.13 -2.85
CA LEU A 103 1.43 2.42 -2.22
C LEU A 103 2.63 3.16 -2.83
N SER A 104 2.71 4.46 -2.52
CA SER A 104 3.89 5.29 -2.73
C SER A 104 4.60 5.56 -1.41
N VAL A 105 5.92 5.44 -1.44
CA VAL A 105 6.84 5.80 -0.36
C VAL A 105 7.55 7.09 -0.78
N GLY A 106 7.24 8.20 -0.13
CA GLY A 106 7.94 9.47 -0.33
C GLY A 106 9.05 9.63 0.69
N LEU A 107 10.22 10.07 0.22
CA LEU A 107 11.34 10.53 1.02
C LEU A 107 11.61 11.99 0.66
N ASN A 108 11.34 12.91 1.59
CA ASN A 108 11.66 14.32 1.38
C ASN A 108 13.19 14.58 1.43
N ASP A 109 13.62 15.81 1.19
CA ASP A 109 15.04 16.18 1.19
C ASP A 109 15.78 15.87 2.52
N GLU A 110 15.05 15.72 3.63
CA GLU A 110 15.57 15.35 4.95
C GLU A 110 15.45 13.84 5.23
N ALA A 111 15.07 13.05 4.23
CA ALA A 111 14.82 11.61 4.31
C ALA A 111 13.68 11.20 5.29
N TRP A 112 12.70 12.10 5.52
CA TRP A 112 11.47 11.74 6.22
C TRP A 112 10.50 11.02 5.31
N PHE A 113 9.86 10.01 5.87
CA PHE A 113 8.91 9.16 5.14
C PHE A 113 7.51 9.77 5.08
N GLN A 114 6.89 9.64 3.90
CA GLN A 114 5.47 9.81 3.69
C GLN A 114 4.94 8.60 2.90
N LEU A 115 3.95 7.90 3.43
CA LEU A 115 3.32 6.77 2.76
C LEU A 115 1.92 7.15 2.30
N ILE A 116 1.65 6.89 1.02
CA ILE A 116 0.37 7.18 0.38
C ILE A 116 -0.16 5.88 -0.24
N PRO A 117 -1.20 5.23 0.32
CA PRO A 117 -1.83 4.08 -0.30
C PRO A 117 -2.40 4.43 -1.69
N ALA A 118 -2.22 3.55 -2.65
CA ALA A 118 -2.68 3.75 -4.04
C ALA A 118 -4.21 3.90 -4.13
N SER A 119 -4.94 3.20 -3.27
CA SER A 119 -6.39 3.34 -3.16
C SER A 119 -6.83 3.21 -1.70
N PRO A 120 -7.79 4.02 -1.23
CA PRO A 120 -8.42 3.84 0.05
C PRO A 120 -9.39 2.65 0.06
N ASN A 121 -9.87 2.19 -1.11
CA ASN A 121 -10.88 1.16 -1.22
C ASN A 121 -10.29 -0.26 -1.11
N PRO A 122 -10.71 -1.09 -0.14
CA PRO A 122 -10.28 -2.49 -0.01
C PRO A 122 -10.59 -3.35 -1.24
N GLN A 123 -11.63 -2.98 -2.03
CA GLN A 123 -11.99 -3.71 -3.25
C GLN A 123 -10.90 -3.64 -4.34
N ASP A 124 -10.02 -2.66 -4.27
CA ASP A 124 -8.89 -2.52 -5.19
C ASP A 124 -7.66 -3.32 -4.73
N ARG A 125 -7.72 -3.87 -3.50
CA ARG A 125 -6.66 -4.66 -2.87
C ARG A 125 -7.19 -6.06 -2.56
N ILE A 126 -7.46 -6.81 -3.63
CA ILE A 126 -7.96 -8.18 -3.51
C ILE A 126 -6.78 -9.14 -3.44
N LEU A 127 -6.78 -10.01 -2.43
CA LEU A 127 -5.88 -11.14 -2.33
C LEU A 127 -6.68 -12.45 -2.48
N THR A 128 -6.02 -13.51 -2.92
CA THR A 128 -6.55 -14.86 -2.87
C THR A 128 -5.76 -15.68 -1.87
N LYS A 129 -6.43 -16.28 -0.92
CA LYS A 129 -5.81 -17.11 0.10
C LYS A 129 -4.93 -18.20 -0.51
N GLY A 130 -3.74 -18.36 0.02
CA GLY A 130 -2.78 -19.36 -0.41
C GLY A 130 -2.04 -19.06 -1.71
N ARG A 131 -2.28 -17.89 -2.34
CA ARG A 131 -1.62 -17.49 -3.59
C ARG A 131 -0.80 -16.23 -3.42
N TRP A 132 0.35 -16.18 -4.07
CA TRP A 132 1.13 -14.96 -4.18
C TRP A 132 0.46 -13.97 -5.13
N GLN A 133 0.23 -12.75 -4.64
CA GLN A 133 -0.14 -11.59 -5.46
C GLN A 133 1.01 -10.60 -5.47
N THR A 134 1.21 -10.00 -6.62
CA THR A 134 2.33 -9.11 -6.88
C THR A 134 1.82 -7.69 -7.10
N PHE A 135 2.45 -6.75 -6.42
CA PHE A 135 2.18 -5.32 -6.55
C PHE A 135 3.51 -4.58 -6.75
N LEU A 136 3.43 -3.34 -7.16
CA LEU A 136 4.55 -2.43 -7.15
C LEU A 136 4.51 -1.57 -5.87
N VAL A 137 5.67 -1.10 -5.46
CA VAL A 137 5.85 0.00 -4.52
C VAL A 137 6.53 1.12 -5.28
N LYS A 138 5.89 2.27 -5.36
CA LYS A 138 6.50 3.47 -5.92
C LYS A 138 7.37 4.13 -4.88
N LEU A 139 8.57 4.54 -5.24
CA LEU A 139 9.45 5.35 -4.42
C LEU A 139 9.61 6.74 -5.06
N ASP A 140 9.27 7.77 -4.30
CA ASP A 140 9.62 9.17 -4.55
C ASP A 140 10.79 9.52 -3.62
N ASN A 141 12.01 9.60 -4.17
CA ASN A 141 13.25 9.75 -3.42
C ASN A 141 13.87 11.13 -3.65
N ALA A 142 13.25 12.17 -3.13
CA ALA A 142 13.76 13.54 -3.25
C ALA A 142 15.15 13.71 -2.60
N SER A 143 15.40 12.95 -1.51
CA SER A 143 16.69 12.93 -0.80
C SER A 143 17.81 12.20 -1.54
N ARG A 144 17.49 11.45 -2.62
CA ARG A 144 18.45 10.64 -3.41
C ARG A 144 19.27 9.65 -2.58
N VAL A 145 18.68 9.13 -1.51
CA VAL A 145 19.31 8.11 -0.66
C VAL A 145 19.48 6.82 -1.45
N THR A 146 20.58 6.10 -1.18
CA THR A 146 20.94 4.83 -1.81
C THR A 146 20.93 3.64 -0.82
N SER A 147 20.40 3.83 0.39
CA SER A 147 20.27 2.77 1.40
C SER A 147 19.25 1.72 1.00
N PRO A 148 19.29 0.50 1.56
CA PRO A 148 18.20 -0.45 1.40
C PRO A 148 16.88 0.11 1.92
N LEU A 149 15.81 -0.09 1.15
CA LEU A 149 14.44 0.15 1.57
C LEU A 149 13.88 -1.15 2.16
N GLU A 150 13.62 -1.16 3.43
CA GLU A 150 13.06 -2.31 4.13
C GLU A 150 11.59 -2.07 4.44
N VAL A 151 10.77 -3.12 4.32
CA VAL A 151 9.37 -3.12 4.73
C VAL A 151 9.13 -4.14 5.82
N ARG A 152 8.34 -3.78 6.83
CA ARG A 152 7.90 -4.68 7.90
C ARG A 152 6.39 -4.53 8.13
N SER A 153 5.79 -5.59 8.66
CA SER A 153 4.41 -5.57 9.13
C SER A 153 4.27 -6.48 10.34
N GLY A 154 3.60 -5.98 11.36
CA GLY A 154 3.26 -6.76 12.55
C GLY A 154 2.41 -7.99 12.22
N GLN A 155 1.66 -7.97 11.13
CA GLN A 155 0.76 -9.01 10.67
C GLN A 155 1.39 -9.94 9.63
N ALA A 156 2.65 -9.70 9.21
CA ALA A 156 3.33 -10.49 8.19
C ALA A 156 4.41 -11.41 8.75
N ILE A 157 4.62 -12.51 8.06
CA ILE A 157 5.86 -13.29 8.11
C ILE A 157 6.69 -12.84 6.92
N GLN A 158 7.87 -12.29 7.19
CA GLN A 158 8.80 -11.93 6.13
C GLN A 158 9.51 -13.17 5.60
N THR A 159 9.61 -13.28 4.29
CA THR A 159 10.30 -14.37 3.62
C THR A 159 11.32 -13.82 2.64
N LEU A 160 12.42 -14.54 2.45
CA LEU A 160 13.38 -14.25 1.39
C LEU A 160 12.93 -14.88 0.07
N TRP A 161 13.36 -14.29 -1.05
CA TRP A 161 13.06 -14.84 -2.38
C TRP A 161 13.56 -16.27 -2.55
N GLU A 162 14.77 -16.55 -2.12
CA GLU A 162 15.40 -17.86 -2.23
C GLU A 162 14.65 -18.95 -1.49
N GLU A 163 14.11 -18.66 -0.31
CA GLU A 163 13.40 -19.62 0.54
C GLU A 163 12.11 -20.14 -0.10
N ASN A 164 11.48 -19.35 -0.95
CA ASN A 164 10.19 -19.66 -1.59
C ASN A 164 10.27 -19.78 -3.11
N ARG A 165 11.47 -19.98 -3.66
CA ARG A 165 11.70 -20.06 -5.12
C ARG A 165 10.98 -21.23 -5.79
N ALA A 166 10.76 -22.32 -5.05
CA ALA A 166 10.12 -23.54 -5.56
C ALA A 166 8.62 -23.34 -5.86
N SER A 167 7.95 -22.37 -5.24
CA SER A 167 6.55 -22.08 -5.50
C SER A 167 6.35 -20.60 -5.86
N LYS A 168 6.18 -20.35 -7.17
CA LYS A 168 5.88 -19.00 -7.68
C LYS A 168 4.41 -18.63 -7.48
N GLU A 169 3.53 -19.59 -7.31
CA GLU A 169 2.08 -19.40 -7.29
C GLU A 169 1.50 -19.53 -5.88
N PHE A 170 1.95 -20.51 -5.11
CA PHE A 170 1.37 -20.82 -3.80
C PHE A 170 2.34 -20.54 -2.65
N CYS A 171 1.83 -20.09 -1.54
CA CYS A 171 2.58 -20.03 -0.31
C CYS A 171 2.34 -21.29 0.53
N LEU A 172 3.41 -22.02 0.77
CA LEU A 172 3.40 -23.29 1.50
C LEU A 172 3.86 -23.06 2.95
N HIS A 173 3.19 -22.18 3.69
CA HIS A 173 3.55 -21.90 5.07
C HIS A 173 2.35 -22.10 5.98
N GLN A 174 2.58 -22.79 7.11
CA GLN A 174 1.60 -22.84 8.20
C GLN A 174 2.07 -21.88 9.29
N PRO A 175 1.30 -20.85 9.61
CA PRO A 175 1.68 -19.92 10.65
C PRO A 175 1.65 -20.62 12.00
N HIS A 176 2.73 -20.52 12.76
CA HIS A 176 2.75 -20.86 14.18
C HIS A 176 2.24 -19.72 15.07
N ASP A 177 2.07 -18.55 14.47
CA ASP A 177 1.62 -17.32 15.15
C ASP A 177 0.34 -16.81 14.48
N TRP A 178 -0.78 -16.93 15.19
CA TRP A 178 -2.11 -16.52 14.71
C TRP A 178 -2.27 -15.00 14.52
N SER A 179 -1.34 -14.20 15.02
CA SER A 179 -1.31 -12.76 14.73
C SER A 179 -0.83 -12.45 13.32
N LYS A 180 -0.19 -13.41 12.66
CA LYS A 180 0.37 -13.31 11.31
C LYS A 180 -0.59 -13.96 10.33
N TRP A 181 -1.17 -13.15 9.45
CA TRP A 181 -2.15 -13.64 8.49
C TRP A 181 -1.66 -13.64 7.05
N PHE A 182 -0.43 -13.13 6.78
CA PHE A 182 0.15 -13.18 5.43
C PHE A 182 1.67 -13.32 5.44
N LEU A 183 2.19 -13.82 4.33
CA LEU A 183 3.60 -13.79 3.99
C LEU A 183 3.89 -12.56 3.14
N MET A 184 5.05 -11.97 3.31
CA MET A 184 5.48 -10.79 2.59
C MET A 184 6.94 -10.88 2.18
N ARG A 185 7.24 -10.42 0.96
CA ARG A 185 8.59 -10.15 0.50
C ARG A 185 8.62 -8.96 -0.43
N MET A 186 9.67 -8.17 -0.37
CA MET A 186 9.92 -7.06 -1.28
C MET A 186 11.27 -7.27 -1.97
N VAL A 187 11.29 -7.10 -3.28
CA VAL A 187 12.48 -7.27 -4.11
C VAL A 187 12.64 -6.07 -5.03
N GLY A 188 13.86 -5.58 -5.10
CA GLY A 188 14.28 -4.66 -6.16
C GLY A 188 14.85 -5.44 -7.34
N PRO A 189 14.86 -4.87 -8.53
CA PRO A 189 15.62 -5.44 -9.63
C PRO A 189 17.13 -5.41 -9.34
N PRO A 190 17.90 -6.47 -9.67
CA PRO A 190 17.50 -7.78 -10.16
C PRO A 190 17.29 -8.81 -9.03
N LEU A 191 16.08 -8.93 -8.50
CA LEU A 191 15.67 -9.89 -7.45
C LEU A 191 16.52 -9.84 -6.16
N MET A 192 16.94 -8.66 -5.77
CA MET A 192 17.66 -8.40 -4.53
C MET A 192 16.77 -7.74 -3.49
N PRO A 193 17.12 -7.73 -2.20
CA PRO A 193 16.50 -6.83 -1.25
C PRO A 193 16.46 -5.41 -1.82
N GLY A 194 15.34 -4.70 -1.61
CA GLY A 194 15.08 -3.40 -2.25
C GLY A 194 16.14 -2.35 -1.98
N LEU A 195 17.21 -2.34 -2.77
CA LEU A 195 18.27 -1.34 -2.71
C LEU A 195 17.86 -0.12 -3.53
N MET A 196 17.70 1.03 -2.88
CA MET A 196 17.44 2.29 -3.57
C MET A 196 18.68 2.71 -4.35
N THR A 197 18.47 3.14 -5.59
CA THR A 197 19.56 3.48 -6.48
C THR A 197 19.88 4.98 -6.51
N GLY A 198 19.24 5.79 -5.68
CA GLY A 198 19.37 7.25 -5.64
C GLY A 198 18.66 7.96 -6.80
N LYS A 199 17.80 7.24 -7.54
CA LYS A 199 16.91 7.82 -8.55
C LYS A 199 15.81 8.62 -7.88
N GLU A 200 15.32 9.68 -8.51
CA GLU A 200 14.23 10.50 -7.97
C GLU A 200 12.90 9.74 -7.91
N VAL A 201 12.68 8.85 -8.88
CA VAL A 201 11.55 7.92 -8.88
C VAL A 201 12.01 6.55 -9.33
N GLU A 202 11.59 5.52 -8.58
CA GLU A 202 11.84 4.12 -8.90
C GLU A 202 10.72 3.24 -8.36
N TYR A 203 10.61 2.03 -8.89
CA TYR A 203 9.62 1.05 -8.48
C TYR A 203 10.28 -0.23 -8.00
N PHE A 204 9.67 -0.84 -7.00
CA PHE A 204 10.03 -2.14 -6.42
C PHE A 204 8.86 -3.10 -6.54
N VAL A 205 9.16 -4.39 -6.53
CA VAL A 205 8.14 -5.44 -6.49
C VAL A 205 7.90 -5.87 -5.06
N ILE A 206 6.65 -5.86 -4.62
CA ILE A 206 6.21 -6.47 -3.37
C ILE A 206 5.27 -7.63 -3.67
N GLN A 207 5.46 -8.74 -2.99
CA GLN A 207 4.59 -9.89 -3.07
C GLN A 207 3.97 -10.18 -1.71
N LEU A 208 2.68 -10.42 -1.72
CA LEU A 208 1.87 -10.77 -0.55
C LEU A 208 1.19 -12.11 -0.81
N CYS A 209 1.17 -12.98 0.19
CA CYS A 209 0.39 -14.21 0.15
C CYS A 209 -0.42 -14.35 1.42
N SER A 210 -1.74 -14.26 1.32
CA SER A 210 -2.60 -14.40 2.48
C SER A 210 -2.74 -15.86 2.90
N LEU A 211 -2.67 -16.10 4.21
CA LEU A 211 -2.88 -17.40 4.84
C LEU A 211 -4.33 -17.59 5.31
N ASP A 212 -5.11 -16.51 5.32
CA ASP A 212 -6.47 -16.50 5.84
C ASP A 212 -7.38 -15.66 4.97
N ALA A 213 -8.68 -15.97 4.94
CA ALA A 213 -9.68 -15.27 4.14
C ALA A 213 -10.44 -14.19 4.96
N GLY A 214 -11.23 -13.37 4.26
CA GLY A 214 -12.04 -12.28 4.82
C GLY A 214 -11.36 -10.92 4.72
N ASP A 215 -11.97 -9.89 5.31
CA ASP A 215 -11.39 -8.55 5.34
C ASP A 215 -10.26 -8.52 6.38
N ARG A 216 -9.07 -8.10 5.95
CA ARG A 216 -7.85 -8.12 6.75
C ARG A 216 -7.15 -6.77 6.70
N ALA A 217 -6.78 -6.25 7.87
CA ALA A 217 -5.99 -5.04 7.99
C ALA A 217 -4.51 -5.37 8.26
N ALA A 218 -3.61 -4.62 7.65
CA ALA A 218 -2.18 -4.70 7.91
C ALA A 218 -1.57 -3.30 7.94
N GLU A 219 -0.65 -3.10 8.88
CA GLU A 219 0.21 -1.94 8.90
C GLU A 219 1.53 -2.27 8.19
N PHE A 220 1.87 -1.48 7.20
CA PHE A 220 3.15 -1.55 6.50
C PHE A 220 4.04 -0.42 7.01
N THR A 221 5.20 -0.77 7.52
CA THR A 221 6.19 0.19 7.99
C THR A 221 7.44 0.07 7.15
N PHE A 222 7.87 1.17 6.55
CA PHE A 222 9.08 1.25 5.74
C PHE A 222 10.19 1.94 6.51
N TYR A 223 11.42 1.44 6.33
CA TYR A 223 12.62 1.91 6.99
C TYR A 223 13.74 2.10 5.97
N LEU A 224 14.65 3.03 6.26
CA LEU A 224 15.95 3.06 5.63
C LEU A 224 16.84 2.02 6.33
N GLY A 225 17.21 0.95 5.62
CA GLY A 225 18.09 -0.08 6.11
C GLY A 225 19.57 0.32 6.07
N GLY A 226 20.42 -0.47 6.73
CA GLY A 226 21.88 -0.26 6.72
C GLY A 226 22.53 -0.24 8.10
N GLY A 227 21.97 -0.96 9.09
CA GLY A 227 22.71 -1.40 10.27
C GLY A 227 22.70 -0.48 11.49
N GLN A 228 22.34 0.77 11.36
CA GLN A 228 21.96 1.63 12.50
C GLN A 228 20.74 2.43 12.07
N VAL A 229 19.57 1.89 12.38
CA VAL A 229 18.33 2.66 12.26
C VAL A 229 18.46 3.82 13.25
N SER A 230 18.84 4.97 12.76
CA SER A 230 18.68 6.20 13.51
C SER A 230 17.19 6.33 13.80
N GLN A 231 16.84 6.39 15.08
CA GLN A 231 15.46 6.55 15.52
C GLN A 231 14.85 7.74 14.79
N GLY A 232 13.85 7.48 13.93
CA GLY A 232 13.14 8.54 13.24
C GLY A 232 12.96 8.40 11.72
N HIS A 233 13.69 7.52 11.04
CA HIS A 233 13.57 7.37 9.59
C HIS A 233 12.68 6.17 9.22
N TYR A 234 11.40 6.25 9.52
CA TYR A 234 10.39 5.29 9.11
C TYR A 234 9.06 5.98 8.83
N GLY A 235 8.22 5.32 8.05
CA GLY A 235 6.83 5.71 7.81
C GLY A 235 5.94 4.50 7.81
N SER A 236 4.71 4.66 8.29
CA SER A 236 3.71 3.59 8.34
C SER A 236 2.44 3.98 7.61
N ALA A 237 1.79 2.97 7.01
CA ALA A 237 0.44 3.09 6.47
C ALA A 237 -0.39 1.86 6.80
N MET A 238 -1.61 2.08 7.29
CA MET A 238 -2.60 1.03 7.49
C MET A 238 -3.33 0.78 6.17
N MET A 239 -3.46 -0.49 5.79
CA MET A 239 -4.20 -0.91 4.61
C MET A 239 -5.16 -2.03 4.94
N VAL A 240 -6.31 -2.06 4.26
CA VAL A 240 -7.29 -3.14 4.36
C VAL A 240 -7.33 -3.89 3.05
N PHE A 241 -7.35 -5.20 3.13
CA PHE A 241 -7.41 -6.12 2.01
C PHE A 241 -8.69 -6.94 2.07
N LYS A 242 -9.27 -7.19 0.89
CA LYS A 242 -10.31 -8.20 0.73
C LYS A 242 -9.67 -9.50 0.31
N VAL A 243 -9.67 -10.49 1.18
CA VAL A 243 -9.08 -11.80 0.88
C VAL A 243 -10.16 -12.79 0.54
N LEU A 244 -10.12 -13.33 -0.68
CA LEU A 244 -11.05 -14.31 -1.19
C LEU A 244 -10.50 -15.72 -0.96
N ASP A 245 -11.39 -16.68 -0.70
CA ASP A 245 -11.03 -18.09 -0.79
C ASP A 245 -10.69 -18.46 -2.23
N PRO A 246 -9.77 -19.41 -2.45
CA PRO A 246 -9.49 -19.88 -3.78
C PRO A 246 -10.76 -20.51 -4.38
N PRO A 247 -10.98 -20.40 -5.72
CA PRO A 247 -12.09 -21.08 -6.37
C PRO A 247 -12.01 -22.58 -6.09
N ALA A 248 -13.17 -23.21 -5.83
CA ALA A 248 -13.23 -24.64 -5.64
C ALA A 248 -12.58 -25.34 -6.83
N SER A 249 -11.62 -26.23 -6.57
CA SER A 249 -11.02 -27.06 -7.62
C SER A 249 -12.12 -27.93 -8.22
N ARG A 250 -12.39 -27.71 -9.53
CA ARG A 250 -13.27 -28.57 -10.31
C ARG A 250 -12.59 -29.88 -10.65
#